data_c7fd192989e2e4eb4686a09e84580d5a
#
_entry.id   c7fd192989e2e4eb4686a09e84580d5a
#
_cell.length_a   1.000
_cell.length_b   1.000
_cell.length_c   1.000
_cell.angle_alpha   90.00
_cell.angle_beta   90.00
_cell.angle_gamma   90.00
#
_symmetry.space_group_name_H-M   'P 1'
#
loop_
_entity.id
_entity.type
_entity.pdbx_description
1 polymer ?
#
loop_
_entity_poly.entity_id
_entity_poly.type
_entity_poly.pdbx_seq_one_letter_code
_entity_poly.pdbx_strand_id
1 'polypeptide(L)'
;TDGARDVLGAINLRYDFGKLVKGLSVRMVGSVTSQNRSTTKRTKTSEVFDYTIDKDGNDVYTRYGEKKTQSNSFSSVSTYRQMYGQLAVDYERQFGKHKFKASVLGDTRNTLTNWDLPEYPSNIIGDVSYDYAGRYFAQVALSESYYNRYAPGRRWGTFYAFGLGWDISKENFMENCEWLNQLKIRGVYGKTGNGMNNAGYYTYYQTYSSGGDDYRLGTNLGQSSGSFTEKDKLANLYQTWEKGNKLNIGVDIALFNNKLQVTADYFNDKYYDLLQ
;
A
#
# COMPACT_ATOMS: atom_id res chain seq x y z
N THR A 1 -18.40 -22.88 -12.83
CA THR A 1 -18.47 -22.71 -11.37
C THR A 1 -17.23 -21.96 -10.93
N ASP A 2 -17.41 -20.85 -10.25
CA ASP A 2 -16.33 -20.04 -9.72
C ASP A 2 -16.07 -20.48 -8.28
N GLY A 3 -14.79 -20.61 -7.96
CA GLY A 3 -14.29 -20.96 -6.63
C GLY A 3 -13.49 -19.81 -6.05
N ALA A 4 -13.72 -19.49 -4.79
CA ALA A 4 -12.95 -18.55 -4.02
C ALA A 4 -12.41 -19.24 -2.76
N ARG A 5 -11.12 -19.03 -2.49
CA ARG A 5 -10.50 -19.50 -1.25
C ARG A 5 -9.68 -18.38 -0.65
N ASP A 6 -10.05 -17.95 0.53
CA ASP A 6 -9.38 -16.93 1.30
C ASP A 6 -8.87 -17.53 2.61
N VAL A 7 -7.59 -17.30 2.89
CA VAL A 7 -6.93 -17.69 4.14
C VAL A 7 -6.32 -16.43 4.74
N LEU A 8 -6.71 -16.10 5.95
CA LEU A 8 -6.19 -14.97 6.70
C LEU A 8 -5.72 -15.47 8.07
N GLY A 9 -4.55 -15.05 8.47
CA GLY A 9 -4.01 -15.34 9.79
C GLY A 9 -3.19 -14.16 10.29
N ALA A 10 -3.29 -13.87 11.58
CA ALA A 10 -2.46 -12.86 12.22
C ALA A 10 -2.09 -13.30 13.64
N ILE A 11 -0.89 -12.94 14.04
CA ILE A 11 -0.38 -13.11 15.40
C ILE A 11 0.17 -11.77 15.88
N ASN A 12 -0.25 -11.37 17.09
CA ASN A 12 0.24 -10.17 17.76
C ASN A 12 0.76 -10.58 19.13
N LEU A 13 2.02 -10.28 19.37
CA LEU A 13 2.68 -10.57 20.63
C LEU A 13 3.17 -9.26 21.23
N ARG A 14 3.00 -9.09 22.52
CA ARG A 14 3.57 -7.99 23.29
C ARG A 14 4.16 -8.54 24.57
N TYR A 15 5.39 -8.16 24.83
CA TYR A 15 6.06 -8.48 26.06
C TYR A 15 6.54 -7.20 26.77
N ASP A 16 6.17 -7.06 28.04
CA ASP A 16 6.55 -5.94 28.89
C ASP A 16 7.76 -6.31 29.74
N PHE A 17 8.86 -5.62 29.52
CA PHE A 17 10.09 -5.75 30.28
C PHE A 17 10.14 -4.91 31.56
N GLY A 18 9.03 -4.40 32.04
CA GLY A 18 8.92 -3.47 33.17
C GLY A 18 9.59 -3.93 34.45
N LYS A 19 9.83 -5.25 34.62
CA LYS A 19 10.61 -5.81 35.74
C LYS A 19 12.11 -5.53 35.62
N LEU A 20 12.65 -5.45 34.40
CA LEU A 20 14.05 -5.16 34.11
C LEU A 20 14.27 -3.66 33.89
N VAL A 21 13.46 -3.08 33.00
CA VAL A 21 13.51 -1.65 32.64
C VAL A 21 12.08 -1.12 32.62
N LYS A 22 11.74 -0.28 33.60
CA LYS A 22 10.39 0.30 33.69
C LYS A 22 10.05 1.08 32.43
N GLY A 23 8.93 0.73 31.78
CA GLY A 23 8.42 1.39 30.59
C GLY A 23 8.91 0.81 29.27
N LEU A 24 9.74 -0.24 29.28
CA LEU A 24 10.20 -0.93 28.07
C LEU A 24 9.24 -2.05 27.70
N SER A 25 8.80 -2.08 26.44
CA SER A 25 8.06 -3.21 25.88
C SER A 25 8.50 -3.51 24.45
N VAL A 26 8.29 -4.76 24.03
CA VAL A 26 8.54 -5.23 22.66
C VAL A 26 7.22 -5.74 22.08
N ARG A 27 6.95 -5.35 20.85
CA ARG A 27 5.77 -5.80 20.10
C ARG A 27 6.23 -6.52 18.83
N MET A 28 5.58 -7.62 18.51
CA MET A 28 5.76 -8.34 17.26
C MET A 28 4.39 -8.59 16.62
N VAL A 29 4.31 -8.32 15.32
CA VAL A 29 3.13 -8.60 14.51
C VAL A 29 3.56 -9.45 13.32
N GLY A 30 2.82 -10.51 13.07
CA GLY A 30 2.95 -11.30 11.84
C GLY A 30 1.58 -11.55 11.26
N SER A 31 1.43 -11.41 9.94
CA SER A 31 0.18 -11.79 9.27
C SER A 31 0.43 -12.39 7.90
N VAL A 32 -0.50 -13.23 7.50
CA VAL A 32 -0.57 -13.83 6.18
C VAL A 32 -1.97 -13.69 5.62
N THR A 33 -2.06 -13.27 4.37
CA THR A 33 -3.28 -13.25 3.58
C THR A 33 -3.01 -13.99 2.29
N SER A 34 -3.86 -14.98 1.96
CA SER A 34 -3.79 -15.71 0.69
C SER A 34 -5.19 -15.79 0.10
N GLN A 35 -5.34 -15.29 -1.11
CA GLN A 35 -6.60 -15.28 -1.84
C GLN A 35 -6.40 -15.95 -3.17
N ASN A 36 -7.23 -16.94 -3.49
CA ASN A 36 -7.22 -17.61 -4.77
C ASN A 36 -8.63 -17.58 -5.37
N ARG A 37 -8.68 -17.25 -6.64
CA ARG A 37 -9.90 -17.29 -7.44
C ARG A 37 -9.68 -18.24 -8.61
N SER A 38 -10.63 -19.13 -8.84
CA SER A 38 -10.55 -20.13 -9.90
C SER A 38 -11.90 -20.32 -10.56
N THR A 39 -11.88 -20.68 -11.83
CA THR A 39 -13.08 -21.01 -12.58
C THR A 39 -12.96 -22.43 -13.13
N THR A 40 -13.97 -23.26 -12.84
CA THR A 40 -14.15 -24.57 -13.46
C THR A 40 -15.28 -24.48 -14.46
N LYS A 41 -14.98 -24.65 -15.73
CA LYS A 41 -15.96 -24.69 -16.82
C LYS A 41 -16.18 -26.14 -17.23
N ARG A 42 -17.45 -26.58 -17.24
CA ARG A 42 -17.87 -27.88 -17.72
C ARG A 42 -18.81 -27.67 -18.88
N THR A 43 -18.44 -28.22 -20.01
CA THR A 43 -19.20 -28.08 -21.27
C THR A 43 -19.62 -29.45 -21.75
N LYS A 44 -20.90 -29.60 -22.03
CA LYS A 44 -21.47 -30.81 -22.68
C LYS A 44 -22.37 -30.34 -23.80
N THR A 45 -22.21 -30.94 -24.97
CA THR A 45 -23.08 -30.70 -26.11
C THR A 45 -23.98 -31.93 -26.25
N SER A 46 -25.26 -31.69 -26.35
CA SER A 46 -26.24 -32.75 -26.66
C SER A 46 -26.79 -32.55 -28.04
N GLU A 47 -27.07 -33.63 -28.75
CA GLU A 47 -27.87 -33.58 -29.95
C GLU A 47 -29.30 -33.16 -29.64
N VAL A 48 -29.91 -32.39 -30.48
CA VAL A 48 -31.35 -32.04 -30.46
C VAL A 48 -32.00 -32.46 -31.76
N PHE A 49 -33.27 -32.78 -31.68
CA PHE A 49 -34.04 -33.25 -32.81
C PHE A 49 -35.19 -32.28 -33.06
N ASP A 50 -35.34 -31.87 -34.32
CA ASP A 50 -36.53 -31.20 -34.79
C ASP A 50 -37.52 -32.25 -35.33
N TYR A 51 -38.75 -32.13 -34.89
CA TYR A 51 -39.82 -33.05 -35.28
C TYR A 51 -40.72 -32.39 -36.30
N THR A 52 -40.89 -33.05 -37.42
CA THR A 52 -41.81 -32.64 -38.51
C THR A 52 -42.58 -33.82 -39.00
N ILE A 53 -43.72 -33.62 -39.66
CA ILE A 53 -44.49 -34.64 -40.37
C ILE A 53 -44.27 -34.42 -41.88
N ASP A 54 -43.91 -35.46 -42.61
CA ASP A 54 -43.71 -35.39 -44.05
C ASP A 54 -45.07 -35.33 -44.80
N LYS A 55 -45.01 -35.19 -46.10
CA LYS A 55 -46.21 -35.10 -46.98
C LYS A 55 -47.04 -36.39 -47.00
N ASP A 56 -46.48 -37.52 -46.64
CA ASP A 56 -47.09 -38.82 -46.55
C ASP A 56 -47.62 -39.19 -45.20
N GLY A 57 -47.48 -38.24 -44.23
CA GLY A 57 -47.98 -38.38 -42.86
C GLY A 57 -47.02 -39.12 -41.89
N ASN A 58 -45.75 -39.31 -42.26
CA ASN A 58 -44.79 -39.99 -41.43
C ASN A 58 -44.03 -39.00 -40.56
N ASP A 59 -43.64 -39.46 -39.36
CA ASP A 59 -42.82 -38.70 -38.41
C ASP A 59 -41.38 -38.60 -38.91
N VAL A 60 -40.85 -37.37 -39.04
CA VAL A 60 -39.47 -37.08 -39.41
C VAL A 60 -38.75 -36.38 -38.30
N TYR A 61 -37.64 -36.96 -37.86
CA TYR A 61 -36.74 -36.40 -36.84
C TYR A 61 -35.46 -35.95 -37.52
N THR A 62 -35.24 -34.63 -37.58
CA THR A 62 -34.02 -34.07 -38.11
C THR A 62 -33.07 -33.77 -36.96
N ARG A 63 -31.91 -34.44 -36.92
CA ARG A 63 -30.92 -34.25 -35.87
C ARG A 63 -30.07 -33.02 -36.15
N TYR A 64 -29.94 -32.18 -35.11
CA TYR A 64 -29.03 -31.02 -35.07
C TYR A 64 -27.98 -31.21 -34.00
N GLY A 65 -26.71 -30.94 -34.33
CA GLY A 65 -25.58 -31.09 -33.45
C GLY A 65 -25.12 -32.55 -33.27
N GLU A 66 -24.06 -32.70 -32.55
CA GLU A 66 -23.48 -34.00 -32.17
C GLU A 66 -23.41 -34.12 -30.64
N LYS A 67 -23.71 -35.30 -30.13
CA LYS A 67 -23.50 -35.62 -28.75
C LYS A 67 -22.00 -35.71 -28.46
N LYS A 68 -21.46 -34.78 -27.65
CA LYS A 68 -20.07 -34.81 -27.22
C LYS A 68 -19.97 -35.17 -25.75
N THR A 69 -18.90 -35.87 -25.38
CA THR A 69 -18.55 -36.13 -24.00
C THR A 69 -18.29 -34.83 -23.29
N GLN A 70 -18.62 -34.78 -21.99
CA GLN A 70 -18.34 -33.60 -21.16
C GLN A 70 -16.85 -33.28 -21.17
N SER A 71 -16.50 -32.05 -21.52
CA SER A 71 -15.17 -31.52 -21.32
C SER A 71 -15.11 -30.64 -20.07
N ASN A 72 -14.01 -30.73 -19.33
CA ASN A 72 -13.78 -29.94 -18.14
C ASN A 72 -12.52 -29.10 -18.38
N SER A 73 -12.58 -27.82 -18.03
CA SER A 73 -11.41 -26.94 -18.00
C SER A 73 -11.35 -26.23 -16.66
N PHE A 74 -10.13 -26.07 -16.15
CA PHE A 74 -9.84 -25.33 -14.94
C PHE A 74 -8.91 -24.18 -15.29
N SER A 75 -9.18 -23.00 -14.75
CA SER A 75 -8.30 -21.83 -14.85
C SER A 75 -8.20 -21.14 -13.50
N SER A 76 -6.99 -20.78 -13.14
CA SER A 76 -6.77 -19.83 -12.04
C SER A 76 -6.99 -18.42 -12.57
N VAL A 77 -7.92 -17.68 -11.98
CA VAL A 77 -8.30 -16.33 -12.44
C VAL A 77 -7.41 -15.29 -11.80
N SER A 78 -7.19 -15.39 -10.49
CA SER A 78 -6.30 -14.49 -9.76
C SER A 78 -5.76 -15.15 -8.49
N THR A 79 -4.56 -14.76 -8.16
CA THR A 79 -3.86 -15.15 -6.94
C THR A 79 -3.31 -13.92 -6.27
N TYR A 80 -3.59 -13.74 -4.99
CA TYR A 80 -3.00 -12.71 -4.15
C TYR A 80 -2.45 -13.35 -2.89
N ARG A 81 -1.20 -13.04 -2.56
CA ARG A 81 -0.58 -13.47 -1.30
C ARG A 81 0.18 -12.29 -0.70
N GLN A 82 -0.11 -12.02 0.55
CA GLN A 82 0.61 -11.03 1.32
C GLN A 82 1.11 -11.63 2.63
N MET A 83 2.36 -11.38 2.92
CA MET A 83 2.97 -11.67 4.21
C MET A 83 3.47 -10.36 4.81
N TYR A 84 3.20 -10.13 6.07
CA TYR A 84 3.62 -8.95 6.81
C TYR A 84 4.32 -9.35 8.08
N GLY A 85 5.42 -8.71 8.39
CA GLY A 85 6.15 -8.85 9.64
C GLY A 85 6.56 -7.50 10.19
N GLN A 86 6.40 -7.31 11.51
CA GLN A 86 6.77 -6.11 12.23
C GLN A 86 7.40 -6.47 13.57
N LEU A 87 8.45 -5.76 13.92
CA LEU A 87 9.05 -5.76 15.26
C LEU A 87 9.18 -4.32 15.73
N ALA A 88 8.72 -4.04 16.96
CA ALA A 88 8.84 -2.73 17.57
C ALA A 88 9.36 -2.83 19.00
N VAL A 89 10.19 -1.87 19.38
CA VAL A 89 10.66 -1.66 20.74
C VAL A 89 10.13 -0.31 21.17
N ASP A 90 9.34 -0.29 22.23
CA ASP A 90 8.70 0.90 22.78
C ASP A 90 9.24 1.18 24.19
N TYR A 91 9.52 2.43 24.45
CA TYR A 91 9.88 2.92 25.78
C TYR A 91 8.98 4.09 26.13
N GLU A 92 8.26 4.00 27.24
CA GLU A 92 7.44 5.10 27.78
C GLU A 92 7.69 5.26 29.26
N ARG A 93 8.07 6.47 29.66
CA ARG A 93 8.32 6.77 31.09
C ARG A 93 7.99 8.20 31.44
N GLN A 94 7.52 8.37 32.68
CA GLN A 94 7.31 9.67 33.27
C GLN A 94 8.23 9.85 34.49
N PHE A 95 8.94 10.98 34.53
CA PHE A 95 9.82 11.40 35.58
C PHE A 95 9.34 12.77 36.12
N GLY A 96 8.55 12.76 37.16
CA GLY A 96 7.92 13.99 37.64
C GLY A 96 7.05 14.65 36.58
N LYS A 97 7.43 15.86 36.14
CA LYS A 97 6.72 16.60 35.07
C LYS A 97 7.17 16.24 33.63
N HIS A 98 8.19 15.38 33.48
CA HIS A 98 8.74 15.01 32.21
C HIS A 98 8.14 13.66 31.75
N LYS A 99 7.47 13.65 30.63
CA LYS A 99 6.98 12.42 29.98
C LYS A 99 7.75 12.19 28.69
N PHE A 100 8.36 11.03 28.57
CA PHE A 100 9.18 10.63 27.43
C PHE A 100 8.63 9.37 26.82
N LYS A 101 8.49 9.36 25.50
CA LYS A 101 8.16 8.17 24.71
C LYS A 101 9.16 8.05 23.57
N ALA A 102 9.65 6.84 23.34
CA ALA A 102 10.46 6.51 22.19
C ALA A 102 10.01 5.17 21.62
N SER A 103 10.00 5.05 20.32
CA SER A 103 9.71 3.81 19.63
C SER A 103 10.67 3.63 18.46
N VAL A 104 11.17 2.40 18.28
CA VAL A 104 11.87 2.00 17.07
C VAL A 104 11.13 0.80 16.51
N LEU A 105 10.75 0.88 15.25
CA LEU A 105 9.95 -0.12 14.55
C LEU A 105 10.62 -0.49 13.23
N GLY A 106 10.70 -1.79 12.97
CA GLY A 106 11.03 -2.33 11.66
C GLY A 106 9.87 -3.14 11.12
N ASP A 107 9.49 -2.90 9.87
CA ASP A 107 8.48 -3.71 9.19
C ASP A 107 8.88 -4.10 7.77
N THR A 108 8.27 -5.17 7.29
CA THR A 108 8.36 -5.59 5.90
C THR A 108 7.07 -6.24 5.45
N ARG A 109 6.71 -6.01 4.20
CA ARG A 109 5.56 -6.63 3.57
C ARG A 109 5.99 -7.28 2.26
N ASN A 110 5.65 -8.54 2.06
CA ASN A 110 5.87 -9.26 0.81
C ASN A 110 4.50 -9.49 0.16
N THR A 111 4.28 -8.90 -1.01
CA THR A 111 3.02 -9.03 -1.77
C THR A 111 3.31 -9.66 -3.12
N LEU A 112 2.58 -10.73 -3.45
CA LEU A 112 2.61 -11.41 -4.73
C LEU A 112 1.21 -11.37 -5.33
N THR A 113 1.08 -10.86 -6.56
CA THR A 113 -0.18 -10.75 -7.28
C THR A 113 -0.06 -11.45 -8.63
N ASN A 114 -0.99 -12.36 -8.93
CA ASN A 114 -1.13 -13.01 -10.24
C ASN A 114 0.17 -13.59 -10.80
N TRP A 115 1.00 -14.25 -9.96
CA TRP A 115 2.27 -14.87 -10.38
C TRP A 115 3.34 -13.89 -10.87
N ASP A 116 3.12 -12.59 -10.66
CA ASP A 116 4.07 -11.55 -10.97
C ASP A 116 5.23 -11.52 -9.95
N LEU A 117 6.16 -10.63 -10.15
CA LEU A 117 7.30 -10.47 -9.24
C LEU A 117 6.84 -9.89 -7.89
N PRO A 118 7.35 -10.40 -6.78
CA PRO A 118 6.93 -9.93 -5.47
C PRO A 118 7.37 -8.50 -5.19
N GLU A 119 6.52 -7.76 -4.51
CA GLU A 119 6.84 -6.45 -3.94
C GLU A 119 7.16 -6.59 -2.46
N TYR A 120 8.25 -5.97 -2.01
CA TYR A 120 8.59 -5.94 -0.58
C TYR A 120 9.06 -4.56 -0.13
N PRO A 121 8.10 -3.63 0.07
CA PRO A 121 8.39 -2.44 0.83
C PRO A 121 8.77 -2.82 2.26
N SER A 122 9.81 -2.17 2.78
CA SER A 122 10.29 -2.37 4.14
C SER A 122 10.65 -1.03 4.75
N ASN A 123 10.44 -0.86 6.06
CA ASN A 123 10.68 0.39 6.74
C ASN A 123 11.42 0.15 8.05
N ILE A 124 12.25 1.13 8.42
CA ILE A 124 12.77 1.29 9.78
C ILE A 124 12.35 2.68 10.21
N ILE A 125 11.60 2.77 11.31
CA ILE A 125 11.02 4.02 11.80
C ILE A 125 11.46 4.23 13.24
N GLY A 126 12.00 5.40 13.54
CA GLY A 126 12.26 5.88 14.89
C GLY A 126 11.36 7.07 15.20
N ASP A 127 10.72 7.06 16.37
CA ASP A 127 9.90 8.15 16.86
C ASP A 127 10.28 8.45 18.32
N VAL A 128 10.40 9.73 18.62
CA VAL A 128 10.65 10.22 19.99
C VAL A 128 9.70 11.37 20.26
N SER A 129 8.97 11.30 21.35
CA SER A 129 8.12 12.38 21.82
C SER A 129 8.43 12.73 23.28
N TYR A 130 8.37 14.01 23.56
CA TYR A 130 8.62 14.60 24.84
C TYR A 130 7.51 15.56 25.22
N ASP A 131 7.06 15.46 26.46
CA ASP A 131 6.05 16.33 27.05
C ASP A 131 6.58 16.81 28.41
N TYR A 132 6.60 18.13 28.61
CA TYR A 132 6.93 18.74 29.88
C TYR A 132 5.68 19.36 30.51
N ALA A 133 5.22 18.78 31.61
CA ALA A 133 4.10 19.24 32.41
C ALA A 133 2.77 19.42 31.64
N GLY A 134 2.63 18.79 30.44
CA GLY A 134 1.52 19.04 29.54
C GLY A 134 1.50 20.44 28.92
N ARG A 135 2.61 21.20 29.04
CA ARG A 135 2.77 22.57 28.52
C ARG A 135 3.54 22.60 27.21
N TYR A 136 4.71 21.97 27.19
CA TYR A 136 5.62 21.96 26.04
C TYR A 136 5.70 20.56 25.45
N PHE A 137 5.52 20.46 24.17
CA PHE A 137 5.54 19.21 23.44
C PHE A 137 6.57 19.28 22.32
N ALA A 138 7.36 18.24 22.17
CA ALA A 138 8.28 18.06 21.06
C ALA A 138 8.19 16.64 20.54
N GLN A 139 8.21 16.47 19.23
CA GLN A 139 8.23 15.16 18.58
C GLN A 139 9.19 15.18 17.39
N VAL A 140 9.92 14.09 17.24
CA VAL A 140 10.79 13.84 16.09
C VAL A 140 10.53 12.43 15.60
N ALA A 141 10.29 12.28 14.31
CA ALA A 141 10.20 11.00 13.63
C ALA A 141 11.20 10.94 12.48
N LEU A 142 11.84 9.78 12.31
CA LEU A 142 12.75 9.48 11.23
C LEU A 142 12.36 8.13 10.63
N SER A 143 12.30 8.04 9.31
CA SER A 143 12.00 6.79 8.58
C SER A 143 12.99 6.58 7.46
N GLU A 144 13.59 5.39 7.43
CA GLU A 144 14.27 4.82 6.28
C GLU A 144 13.37 3.79 5.63
N SER A 145 12.98 4.04 4.39
CA SER A 145 12.05 3.20 3.64
C SER A 145 12.73 2.59 2.44
N TYR A 146 12.52 1.31 2.23
CA TYR A 146 13.06 0.53 1.11
C TYR A 146 11.95 0.09 0.18
N TYR A 147 12.19 0.16 -1.14
CA TYR A 147 11.28 -0.38 -2.12
C TYR A 147 12.04 -1.07 -3.27
N ASN A 148 11.75 -2.34 -3.48
CA ASN A 148 12.51 -3.19 -4.41
C ASN A 148 12.30 -2.91 -5.90
N ARG A 149 11.26 -2.15 -6.26
CA ARG A 149 10.96 -1.81 -7.67
C ARG A 149 11.92 -0.80 -8.28
N TYR A 150 12.64 -0.02 -7.46
CA TYR A 150 13.58 0.98 -7.95
C TYR A 150 14.93 0.38 -8.32
N ALA A 151 15.70 1.09 -9.15
CA ALA A 151 17.04 0.72 -9.52
C ALA A 151 17.95 0.56 -8.29
N PRO A 152 18.94 -0.36 -8.31
CA PRO A 152 19.95 -0.43 -7.28
C PRO A 152 20.56 0.96 -7.01
N GLY A 153 20.72 1.32 -5.74
CA GLY A 153 21.18 2.66 -5.32
C GLY A 153 20.09 3.71 -5.18
N ARG A 154 18.83 3.45 -5.62
CA ARG A 154 17.69 4.37 -5.49
C ARG A 154 16.52 3.81 -4.70
N ARG A 155 16.69 2.62 -4.14
CA ARG A 155 15.65 1.86 -3.42
C ARG A 155 15.32 2.43 -2.06
N TRP A 156 16.26 3.15 -1.45
CA TRP A 156 16.10 3.75 -0.13
C TRP A 156 15.62 5.18 -0.20
N GLY A 157 14.74 5.55 0.71
CA GLY A 157 14.24 6.90 0.89
C GLY A 157 14.21 7.28 2.37
N THR A 158 14.86 8.42 2.71
CA THR A 158 14.90 8.99 4.05
C THR A 158 13.81 10.05 4.20
N PHE A 159 12.98 9.89 5.21
CA PHE A 159 11.87 10.79 5.54
C PHE A 159 11.92 11.16 7.00
N TYR A 160 11.47 12.38 7.32
CA TYR A 160 11.53 12.91 8.67
C TYR A 160 10.37 13.85 8.96
N ALA A 161 10.03 13.97 10.24
CA ALA A 161 9.07 14.96 10.72
C ALA A 161 9.51 15.51 12.07
N PHE A 162 9.25 16.80 12.27
CA PHE A 162 9.48 17.50 13.52
C PHE A 162 8.19 18.20 13.92
N GLY A 163 7.80 18.05 15.16
CA GLY A 163 6.61 18.69 15.73
C GLY A 163 6.95 19.41 17.03
N LEU A 164 6.41 20.61 17.19
CA LEU A 164 6.46 21.37 18.42
C LEU A 164 5.04 21.81 18.81
N GLY A 165 4.77 21.85 20.10
CA GLY A 165 3.51 22.33 20.64
C GLY A 165 3.71 23.06 21.97
N TRP A 166 2.93 24.10 22.18
CA TRP A 166 2.89 24.85 23.40
C TRP A 166 1.44 25.09 23.83
N ASP A 167 1.10 24.60 25.00
CA ASP A 167 -0.20 24.85 25.63
C ASP A 167 -0.08 26.06 26.57
N ILE A 168 -0.39 27.23 26.04
CA ILE A 168 -0.28 28.51 26.72
C ILE A 168 -1.25 28.58 27.90
N SER A 169 -2.42 27.94 27.80
CA SER A 169 -3.42 27.96 28.87
C SER A 169 -2.93 27.33 30.18
N LYS A 170 -1.87 26.52 30.14
CA LYS A 170 -1.28 25.89 31.32
C LYS A 170 -0.13 26.67 31.93
N GLU A 171 0.15 27.85 31.40
CA GLU A 171 1.16 28.73 31.99
C GLU A 171 0.63 29.46 33.23
N ASN A 172 1.52 29.77 34.17
CA ASN A 172 1.14 30.42 35.44
C ASN A 172 0.48 31.78 35.25
N PHE A 173 0.85 32.52 34.16
CA PHE A 173 0.24 33.81 33.85
C PHE A 173 -1.20 33.70 33.30
N MET A 174 -1.64 32.49 32.95
CA MET A 174 -3.00 32.21 32.48
C MET A 174 -3.92 31.62 33.55
N GLU A 175 -3.43 31.36 34.76
CA GLU A 175 -4.20 30.71 35.86
C GLU A 175 -5.50 31.45 36.18
N ASN A 176 -5.55 32.79 36.01
CA ASN A 176 -6.72 33.60 36.30
C ASN A 176 -7.70 33.73 35.13
N CYS A 177 -7.46 33.05 33.99
CA CYS A 177 -8.30 33.13 32.83
C CYS A 177 -9.34 31.98 32.81
N GLU A 178 -10.32 32.01 33.72
CA GLU A 178 -11.32 30.92 33.88
C GLU A 178 -12.16 30.64 32.61
N TRP A 179 -12.32 31.64 31.72
CA TRP A 179 -13.06 31.47 30.49
C TRP A 179 -12.27 30.75 29.38
N LEU A 180 -10.92 30.66 29.48
CA LEU A 180 -10.02 30.01 28.55
C LEU A 180 -9.58 28.66 29.10
N ASN A 181 -10.13 27.58 28.56
CA ASN A 181 -9.79 26.20 28.98
C ASN A 181 -8.57 25.65 28.27
N GLN A 182 -8.37 26.04 27.01
CA GLN A 182 -7.24 25.63 26.21
C GLN A 182 -6.84 26.73 25.24
N LEU A 183 -5.55 26.98 25.12
CA LEU A 183 -4.93 27.73 24.03
C LEU A 183 -3.62 27.02 23.68
N LYS A 184 -3.64 26.20 22.66
CA LYS A 184 -2.48 25.44 22.22
C LYS A 184 -2.07 25.86 20.81
N ILE A 185 -0.80 26.24 20.65
CA ILE A 185 -0.17 26.46 19.35
C ILE A 185 0.65 25.21 19.02
N ARG A 186 0.58 24.76 17.78
CA ARG A 186 1.34 23.62 17.28
C ARG A 186 1.92 23.90 15.90
N GLY A 187 3.08 23.33 15.63
CA GLY A 187 3.72 23.40 14.34
C GLY A 187 4.36 22.06 14.00
N VAL A 188 4.18 21.59 12.78
CA VAL A 188 4.79 20.36 12.26
C VAL A 188 5.40 20.65 10.91
N TYR A 189 6.63 20.20 10.71
CA TYR A 189 7.29 20.20 9.42
C TYR A 189 7.85 18.81 9.14
N GLY A 190 7.67 18.31 7.93
CA GLY A 190 8.19 17.01 7.57
C GLY A 190 8.35 16.81 6.08
N LYS A 191 9.16 15.81 5.74
CA LYS A 191 9.34 15.28 4.40
C LYS A 191 8.71 13.90 4.34
N THR A 192 7.76 13.71 3.45
CA THR A 192 7.10 12.42 3.17
C THR A 192 7.53 11.85 1.83
N GLY A 193 7.39 10.55 1.65
CA GLY A 193 7.67 9.88 0.39
C GLY A 193 6.59 8.86 0.01
N ASN A 194 6.39 8.71 -1.29
CA ASN A 194 5.56 7.67 -1.87
C ASN A 194 6.41 6.83 -2.83
N GLY A 195 6.57 5.55 -2.52
CA GLY A 195 7.25 4.58 -3.37
C GLY A 195 6.30 3.70 -4.18
N MET A 196 5.03 3.67 -3.79
CA MET A 196 4.00 2.84 -4.42
C MET A 196 3.23 3.61 -5.50
N ASN A 197 3.99 4.32 -6.36
CA ASN A 197 3.41 4.93 -7.55
C ASN A 197 3.02 3.84 -8.56
N ASN A 198 2.19 4.19 -9.55
CA ASN A 198 1.70 3.26 -10.59
C ASN A 198 2.79 2.86 -11.60
N ALA A 199 4.07 3.06 -11.29
CA ALA A 199 5.16 2.57 -12.11
C ALA A 199 5.18 1.04 -12.14
N GLY A 200 5.36 0.48 -13.30
CA GLY A 200 5.55 -0.95 -13.47
C GLY A 200 6.83 -1.45 -12.78
N TYR A 201 7.03 -2.77 -12.79
CA TYR A 201 8.29 -3.38 -12.34
C TYR A 201 9.43 -3.00 -13.26
N TYR A 202 10.62 -2.81 -12.68
CA TYR A 202 11.87 -2.67 -13.43
C TYR A 202 11.86 -1.62 -14.53
N THR A 203 11.19 -0.50 -14.32
CA THR A 203 11.15 0.62 -15.27
C THR A 203 12.53 1.19 -15.63
N TYR A 204 13.56 0.80 -14.90
CA TYR A 204 14.95 1.15 -15.16
C TYR A 204 15.65 0.21 -16.18
N TYR A 205 14.99 -0.85 -16.64
CA TYR A 205 15.45 -1.65 -17.77
C TYR A 205 14.74 -1.21 -19.04
N GLN A 206 15.50 -1.21 -20.15
CA GLN A 206 14.91 -1.03 -21.47
C GLN A 206 14.15 -2.30 -21.84
N THR A 207 12.87 -2.16 -22.16
CA THR A 207 12.04 -3.24 -22.67
C THR A 207 11.85 -3.14 -24.17
N TYR A 208 11.61 -4.28 -24.78
CA TYR A 208 11.37 -4.39 -26.21
C TYR A 208 10.08 -5.22 -26.40
N SER A 209 9.20 -4.75 -27.26
CA SER A 209 8.03 -5.50 -27.70
C SER A 209 8.29 -6.11 -29.08
N SER A 210 7.84 -7.34 -29.29
CA SER A 210 7.77 -7.95 -30.59
C SER A 210 6.32 -7.90 -31.07
N GLY A 211 6.08 -7.48 -32.29
CA GLY A 211 4.72 -7.41 -32.84
C GLY A 211 4.40 -6.11 -33.56
N GLY A 212 5.41 -5.36 -33.96
CA GLY A 212 5.26 -4.28 -34.94
C GLY A 212 4.80 -4.83 -36.30
N ASP A 213 4.69 -3.95 -37.27
CA ASP A 213 4.35 -4.32 -38.63
C ASP A 213 5.27 -5.42 -39.18
N ASP A 214 4.69 -6.40 -39.83
CA ASP A 214 5.45 -7.46 -40.48
C ASP A 214 6.29 -6.88 -41.63
N TYR A 215 7.56 -7.22 -41.69
CA TYR A 215 8.35 -6.93 -42.85
C TYR A 215 8.30 -8.07 -43.87
N ARG A 216 8.36 -7.69 -45.17
CA ARG A 216 8.27 -8.61 -46.28
C ARG A 216 9.50 -8.44 -47.13
N LEU A 217 10.26 -9.51 -47.29
CA LEU A 217 11.48 -9.56 -48.10
C LEU A 217 11.33 -10.51 -49.28
N GLY A 218 12.01 -10.21 -50.39
CA GLY A 218 12.01 -11.03 -51.60
C GLY A 218 10.84 -10.72 -52.54
N THR A 219 10.62 -11.60 -53.49
CA THR A 219 9.62 -11.44 -54.56
C THR A 219 8.21 -11.81 -54.13
N ASN A 220 8.05 -12.53 -53.01
CA ASN A 220 6.74 -12.99 -52.53
C ASN A 220 6.24 -12.08 -51.38
N LEU A 221 5.80 -10.89 -51.74
CA LEU A 221 5.33 -9.86 -50.79
C LEU A 221 4.00 -10.19 -50.10
N GLY A 222 3.36 -11.31 -50.46
CA GLY A 222 2.13 -11.79 -49.82
C GLY A 222 2.36 -12.46 -48.46
N GLN A 223 3.59 -12.85 -48.13
CA GLN A 223 3.93 -13.51 -46.88
C GLN A 223 4.85 -12.66 -45.99
N SER A 224 4.58 -12.68 -44.71
CA SER A 224 5.45 -12.08 -43.72
C SER A 224 6.79 -12.82 -43.64
N SER A 225 7.90 -12.10 -43.65
CA SER A 225 9.25 -12.64 -43.47
C SER A 225 9.72 -12.55 -42.02
N GLY A 226 8.99 -11.82 -41.20
CA GLY A 226 9.26 -11.63 -39.76
C GLY A 226 8.53 -10.41 -39.22
N SER A 227 8.59 -10.22 -37.91
CA SER A 227 8.07 -9.05 -37.21
C SER A 227 9.20 -8.21 -36.66
N PHE A 228 8.97 -6.91 -36.59
CA PHE A 228 9.93 -5.99 -35.97
C PHE A 228 9.91 -6.12 -34.45
N THR A 229 11.09 -5.93 -33.86
CA THR A 229 11.23 -5.70 -32.45
C THR A 229 11.44 -4.20 -32.22
N GLU A 230 10.51 -3.57 -31.54
CA GLU A 230 10.54 -2.14 -31.26
C GLU A 230 10.92 -1.89 -29.82
N LYS A 231 11.54 -0.73 -29.56
CA LYS A 231 11.68 -0.27 -28.18
C LYS A 231 10.29 0.03 -27.64
N ASP A 232 9.96 -0.57 -26.51
CA ASP A 232 8.78 -0.24 -25.76
C ASP A 232 9.01 1.10 -24.99
N LYS A 233 8.81 1.14 -23.71
CA LYS A 233 9.07 2.32 -22.90
C LYS A 233 10.57 2.53 -22.71
N LEU A 234 11.01 3.80 -22.76
CA LEU A 234 12.39 4.15 -22.44
C LEU A 234 12.71 3.83 -20.98
N ALA A 235 13.89 3.28 -20.74
CA ALA A 235 14.38 3.01 -19.40
C ALA A 235 14.50 4.30 -18.58
N ASN A 236 13.88 4.34 -17.40
CA ASN A 236 14.01 5.44 -16.46
C ASN A 236 15.00 5.09 -15.34
N LEU A 237 16.27 5.35 -15.56
CA LEU A 237 17.34 5.11 -14.58
C LEU A 237 17.27 6.03 -13.35
N TYR A 238 16.52 7.13 -13.45
CA TYR A 238 16.45 8.18 -12.42
C TYR A 238 15.21 8.09 -11.56
N GLN A 239 14.36 7.13 -11.82
CA GLN A 239 13.15 6.94 -11.00
C GLN A 239 13.52 6.74 -9.53
N THR A 240 12.86 7.51 -8.69
CA THR A 240 13.04 7.52 -7.25
C THR A 240 11.69 7.74 -6.55
N TRP A 241 11.70 7.84 -5.24
CA TRP A 241 10.56 8.17 -4.42
C TRP A 241 9.96 9.53 -4.82
N GLU A 242 8.66 9.59 -5.01
CA GLU A 242 7.92 10.84 -5.01
C GLU A 242 7.99 11.45 -3.62
N LYS A 243 8.20 12.75 -3.52
CA LYS A 243 8.47 13.41 -2.25
C LYS A 243 7.53 14.59 -2.04
N GLY A 244 7.21 14.85 -0.78
CA GLY A 244 6.44 16.02 -0.39
C GLY A 244 7.01 16.63 0.88
N ASN A 245 7.32 17.93 0.83
CA ASN A 245 7.59 18.72 2.02
C ASN A 245 6.29 19.32 2.52
N LYS A 246 5.98 19.10 3.80
CA LYS A 246 4.72 19.49 4.41
C LYS A 246 4.96 20.36 5.63
N LEU A 247 4.30 21.50 5.66
CA LEU A 247 4.25 22.39 6.82
C LEU A 247 2.80 22.51 7.29
N ASN A 248 2.57 22.31 8.57
CA ASN A 248 1.29 22.62 9.22
C ASN A 248 1.55 23.44 10.47
N ILE A 249 0.84 24.55 10.63
CA ILE A 249 0.82 25.37 11.84
C ILE A 249 -0.64 25.49 12.27
N GLY A 250 -0.93 25.11 13.53
CA GLY A 250 -2.28 25.08 14.04
C GLY A 250 -2.42 25.76 15.40
N VAL A 251 -3.63 26.20 15.66
CA VAL A 251 -4.07 26.75 16.94
C VAL A 251 -5.35 26.02 17.35
N ASP A 252 -5.36 25.54 18.60
CA ASP A 252 -6.50 24.93 19.25
C ASP A 252 -6.94 25.78 20.44
N ILE A 253 -8.20 26.21 20.44
CA ILE A 253 -8.80 27.09 21.45
C ILE A 253 -10.04 26.40 22.01
N ALA A 254 -10.14 26.34 23.34
CA ALA A 254 -11.36 25.90 24.03
C ALA A 254 -11.78 26.95 25.09
N LEU A 255 -13.03 27.34 25.05
CA LEU A 255 -13.61 28.42 25.81
C LEU A 255 -14.83 27.97 26.61
N PHE A 256 -15.12 28.70 27.73
CA PHE A 256 -16.38 28.60 28.49
C PHE A 256 -16.68 27.16 28.93
N ASN A 257 -15.73 26.56 29.68
CA ASN A 257 -15.81 25.17 30.12
C ASN A 257 -16.00 24.17 28.94
N ASN A 258 -15.22 24.36 27.88
CA ASN A 258 -15.22 23.56 26.65
C ASN A 258 -16.55 23.63 25.86
N LYS A 259 -17.41 24.62 26.09
CA LYS A 259 -18.65 24.80 25.32
C LYS A 259 -18.40 25.28 23.89
N LEU A 260 -17.32 26.01 23.67
CA LEU A 260 -16.87 26.43 22.35
C LEU A 260 -15.45 25.94 22.11
N GLN A 261 -15.26 25.19 21.05
CA GLN A 261 -13.95 24.71 20.59
C GLN A 261 -13.71 25.18 19.17
N VAL A 262 -12.54 25.78 18.94
CA VAL A 262 -12.13 26.29 17.63
C VAL A 262 -10.75 25.73 17.33
N THR A 263 -10.59 25.11 16.16
CA THR A 263 -9.30 24.69 15.63
C THR A 263 -9.10 25.38 14.28
N ALA A 264 -7.93 25.97 14.10
CA ALA A 264 -7.54 26.59 12.83
C ALA A 264 -6.15 26.08 12.43
N ASP A 265 -6.02 25.70 11.17
CA ASP A 265 -4.79 25.16 10.60
C ASP A 265 -4.41 25.93 9.34
N TYR A 266 -3.13 26.29 9.24
CA TYR A 266 -2.47 26.70 8.03
C TYR A 266 -1.57 25.58 7.55
N PHE A 267 -1.67 25.17 6.29
CA PHE A 267 -0.81 24.15 5.70
C PHE A 267 -0.19 24.64 4.37
N ASN A 268 1.01 24.15 4.10
CA ASN A 268 1.71 24.39 2.85
C ASN A 268 2.46 23.10 2.45
N ASP A 269 2.03 22.50 1.35
CA ASP A 269 2.57 21.26 0.83
C ASP A 269 3.24 21.49 -0.52
N LYS A 270 4.49 21.02 -0.67
CA LYS A 270 5.23 21.05 -1.94
C LYS A 270 5.63 19.65 -2.33
N TYR A 271 5.16 19.20 -3.49
CA TYR A 271 5.48 17.90 -4.05
C TYR A 271 6.51 18.02 -5.18
N TYR A 272 7.41 17.05 -5.26
CA TYR A 272 8.46 16.98 -6.25
C TYR A 272 8.89 15.54 -6.54
N ASP A 273 9.68 15.35 -7.61
CA ASP A 273 10.05 14.02 -8.12
C ASP A 273 8.82 13.16 -8.47
N LEU A 274 7.73 13.79 -8.91
CA LEU A 274 6.50 13.09 -9.30
C LEU A 274 6.71 12.35 -10.61
N LEU A 275 6.23 11.11 -10.68
CA LEU A 275 6.20 10.32 -11.89
C LEU A 275 5.06 10.81 -12.81
N GLN A 276 5.39 11.18 -14.04
CA GLN A 276 4.44 11.58 -15.08
C GLN A 276 4.37 10.52 -16.19
#